data_f6ea0409ff98d2c2e4c8703f667a4b17
#
_entry.id   f6ea0409ff98d2c2e4c8703f667a4b17
#
_cell.length_a   1.000
_cell.length_b   1.000
_cell.length_c   1.000
_cell.angle_alpha   90.00
_cell.angle_beta   90.00
_cell.angle_gamma   90.00
#
_symmetry.space_group_name_H-M   'P 1'
#
loop_
_entity.id
_entity.type
_entity.pdbx_description
1 polymer ?
#
loop_
_entity_poly.entity_id
_entity_poly.type
_entity_poly.pdbx_seq_one_letter_code
_entity_poly.pdbx_strand_id
1 'polypeptide(L)'
;MKKVIALLLAMSMTVAAFTGCTAGQKASEEKKTETADKTSDKKEDGDKVYHIGIIQLVEHQALDAATEGFQKALKEKLGDKVEFDVQNAQGEETNCATIATKFVNSNVDLIMANATQAVISSATATSDIPIVGTSVTDYVTTGTVKSNDAPGGNVTGTSDLAPIDQQVELLQKLVPDAKNVGILYCSAEANSVYQAEQAQKYLEKAGITAKTYTAADSNDIQQVVT
;
A
#
# COMPACT_ATOMS: atom_id res chain seq x y z
N MET A 1 49.39 20.47 -9.92
CA MET A 1 49.74 21.90 -10.20
C MET A 1 48.42 22.69 -10.18
N LYS A 2 48.27 23.54 -9.14
CA LYS A 2 47.78 24.93 -9.14
C LYS A 2 46.35 25.12 -9.71
N LYS A 3 45.35 25.79 -9.13
CA LYS A 3 45.17 26.74 -8.00
C LYS A 3 43.63 26.85 -7.80
N VAL A 4 43.06 26.73 -6.62
CA VAL A 4 42.55 27.73 -5.69
C VAL A 4 42.08 29.07 -6.32
N ILE A 5 40.79 29.40 -6.19
CA ILE A 5 40.31 30.76 -5.91
C ILE A 5 38.98 30.64 -5.17
N ALA A 6 38.99 31.08 -3.93
CA ALA A 6 37.82 31.43 -3.11
C ALA A 6 37.41 32.88 -3.43
N LEU A 7 36.12 33.17 -3.40
CA LEU A 7 35.67 34.54 -3.22
C LEU A 7 34.44 34.60 -2.29
N LEU A 8 34.74 35.12 -1.10
CA LEU A 8 33.79 35.66 -0.11
C LEU A 8 33.30 37.02 -0.57
N LEU A 9 32.01 37.31 -0.43
CA LEU A 9 31.55 38.68 -0.20
C LEU A 9 30.35 38.67 0.73
N ALA A 10 30.55 39.36 1.85
CA ALA A 10 29.60 39.65 2.92
C ALA A 10 28.98 41.04 2.71
N MET A 11 27.99 41.33 3.58
CA MET A 11 27.38 42.65 3.89
C MET A 11 26.05 42.91 3.16
N SER A 12 24.99 43.36 3.79
CA SER A 12 24.89 44.26 4.97
C SER A 12 23.49 44.20 5.61
N MET A 13 23.48 44.41 6.95
CA MET A 13 22.34 44.71 7.82
C MET A 13 21.72 46.06 7.48
N THR A 14 20.39 46.19 7.64
CA THR A 14 19.77 47.44 8.08
C THR A 14 18.69 47.17 9.12
N VAL A 15 19.00 47.62 10.33
CA VAL A 15 18.10 47.75 11.48
C VAL A 15 17.37 49.08 11.35
N ALA A 16 16.07 49.10 11.54
CA ALA A 16 15.33 50.31 11.86
C ALA A 16 14.44 50.04 13.07
N ALA A 17 14.88 50.55 14.20
CA ALA A 17 14.10 50.65 15.43
C ALA A 17 13.26 51.92 15.40
N PHE A 18 12.01 51.83 15.79
CA PHE A 18 11.23 52.97 16.27
C PHE A 18 10.62 52.62 17.62
N THR A 19 11.14 53.30 18.61
CA THR A 19 10.65 53.43 20.00
C THR A 19 9.52 54.45 20.07
N GLY A 20 8.52 54.16 20.89
CA GLY A 20 7.48 55.09 21.29
C GLY A 20 6.68 54.56 22.47
N CYS A 21 7.07 54.98 23.68
CA CYS A 21 6.34 54.79 24.95
C CYS A 21 5.07 55.63 25.01
N THR A 22 4.01 55.15 25.67
CA THR A 22 3.49 55.71 26.95
C THR A 22 2.26 54.96 27.45
N ALA A 23 2.40 54.49 28.64
CA ALA A 23 1.52 54.46 29.84
C ALA A 23 -0.02 54.42 29.71
N GLY A 24 -0.59 53.43 30.40
CA GLY A 24 -1.66 53.71 31.34
C GLY A 24 -2.93 52.91 31.28
N GLN A 25 -3.10 52.08 32.25
CA GLN A 25 -4.31 51.79 33.04
C GLN A 25 -5.16 50.54 32.72
N LYS A 26 -5.35 49.81 33.81
CA LYS A 26 -6.17 48.64 34.12
C LYS A 26 -7.65 48.77 33.69
N ALA A 27 -8.28 47.68 33.25
CA ALA A 27 -9.30 46.95 34.04
C ALA A 27 -9.96 45.84 33.22
N SER A 28 -10.11 44.68 33.90
CA SER A 28 -11.17 43.68 33.90
C SER A 28 -11.60 42.98 32.60
N GLU A 29 -11.31 41.68 32.61
CA GLU A 29 -12.17 40.50 32.29
C GLU A 29 -13.36 40.71 31.36
N GLU A 30 -13.28 40.06 30.21
CA GLU A 30 -14.38 39.18 29.76
C GLU A 30 -13.88 38.15 28.74
N LYS A 31 -14.09 36.90 29.12
CA LYS A 31 -13.74 35.70 28.39
C LYS A 31 -14.75 35.49 27.27
N LYS A 32 -14.44 35.84 26.04
CA LYS A 32 -15.20 35.41 24.88
C LYS A 32 -14.44 34.30 24.17
N THR A 33 -14.97 33.11 24.31
CA THR A 33 -14.66 31.93 23.51
C THR A 33 -15.13 32.18 22.08
N GLU A 34 -14.25 32.53 21.18
CA GLU A 34 -14.54 32.46 19.74
C GLU A 34 -14.24 31.05 19.27
N THR A 35 -15.33 30.32 19.03
CA THR A 35 -15.35 29.09 18.28
C THR A 35 -14.99 29.45 16.83
N ALA A 36 -13.76 29.13 16.40
CA ALA A 36 -13.39 29.22 15.01
C ALA A 36 -14.10 28.10 14.27
N ASP A 37 -15.23 28.44 13.68
CA ASP A 37 -15.91 27.66 12.67
C ASP A 37 -15.00 27.56 11.44
N LYS A 38 -14.29 26.42 11.33
CA LYS A 38 -13.60 26.05 10.08
C LYS A 38 -14.67 25.52 9.12
N THR A 39 -15.33 26.43 8.48
CA THR A 39 -16.06 26.14 7.25
C THR A 39 -15.02 25.63 6.24
N SER A 40 -14.92 24.32 6.08
CA SER A 40 -14.22 23.72 4.95
C SER A 40 -15.02 24.11 3.69
N ASP A 41 -14.48 25.02 2.90
CA ASP A 41 -14.94 25.26 1.54
C ASP A 41 -14.93 23.90 0.78
N LYS A 42 -16.11 23.28 0.71
CA LYS A 42 -16.41 22.30 -0.34
C LYS A 42 -16.43 23.09 -1.64
N LYS A 43 -15.28 23.16 -2.32
CA LYS A 43 -15.29 23.38 -3.78
C LYS A 43 -16.14 22.27 -4.36
N GLU A 44 -17.29 22.62 -4.93
CA GLU A 44 -18.05 21.72 -5.81
C GLU A 44 -17.14 21.40 -6.99
N ASP A 45 -16.64 20.16 -7.02
CA ASP A 45 -15.82 19.60 -8.10
C ASP A 45 -16.77 19.16 -9.24
N GLY A 46 -17.51 20.17 -9.79
CA GLY A 46 -18.66 19.96 -10.68
C GLY A 46 -18.33 19.22 -11.97
N ASP A 47 -17.08 19.32 -12.48
CA ASP A 47 -16.70 18.83 -13.82
C ASP A 47 -15.44 17.96 -13.85
N LYS A 48 -14.87 17.58 -12.69
CA LYS A 48 -13.66 16.75 -12.66
C LYS A 48 -13.97 15.32 -13.05
N VAL A 49 -13.26 14.78 -14.03
CA VAL A 49 -13.18 13.35 -14.34
C VAL A 49 -11.95 12.76 -13.64
N TYR A 50 -12.15 11.71 -12.88
CA TYR A 50 -11.08 11.00 -12.18
C TYR A 50 -10.49 9.92 -13.07
N HIS A 51 -9.17 9.94 -13.24
CA HIS A 51 -8.42 8.93 -13.97
C HIS A 51 -7.82 7.92 -13.00
N ILE A 52 -8.26 6.68 -13.08
CA ILE A 52 -7.87 5.60 -12.19
C ILE A 52 -7.00 4.59 -12.94
N GLY A 53 -5.75 4.43 -12.51
CA GLY A 53 -4.90 3.33 -12.98
C GLY A 53 -5.18 2.05 -12.20
N ILE A 54 -5.34 0.93 -12.88
CA ILE A 54 -5.53 -0.38 -12.25
C ILE A 54 -4.39 -1.30 -12.70
N ILE A 55 -3.62 -1.81 -11.72
CA ILE A 55 -2.62 -2.85 -11.94
C ILE A 55 -3.17 -4.17 -11.42
N GLN A 56 -3.44 -5.10 -12.31
CA GLN A 56 -3.76 -6.48 -11.95
C GLN A 56 -2.55 -7.36 -12.20
N LEU A 57 -2.13 -8.14 -11.20
CA LEU A 57 -0.91 -8.95 -11.30
C LEU A 57 -0.98 -9.95 -12.45
N VAL A 58 -2.08 -10.71 -12.54
CA VAL A 58 -2.26 -11.78 -13.52
C VAL A 58 -3.75 -11.98 -13.81
N GLU A 59 -4.06 -12.55 -14.95
CA GLU A 59 -5.42 -13.01 -15.27
C GLU A 59 -5.78 -14.22 -14.39
N HIS A 60 -6.73 -14.00 -13.49
CA HIS A 60 -7.22 -15.02 -12.57
C HIS A 60 -8.63 -14.66 -12.11
N GLN A 61 -9.54 -15.62 -12.09
CA GLN A 61 -10.96 -15.40 -11.81
C GLN A 61 -11.22 -14.54 -10.55
N ALA A 62 -10.46 -14.75 -9.46
CA ALA A 62 -10.63 -13.99 -8.24
C ALA A 62 -10.15 -12.54 -8.39
N LEU A 63 -9.02 -12.31 -9.08
CA LEU A 63 -8.49 -10.98 -9.33
C LEU A 63 -9.37 -10.22 -10.32
N ASP A 64 -9.88 -10.89 -11.35
CA ASP A 64 -10.82 -10.31 -12.32
C ASP A 64 -12.08 -9.82 -11.61
N ALA A 65 -12.66 -10.66 -10.75
CA ALA A 65 -13.84 -10.29 -9.95
C ALA A 65 -13.58 -9.09 -9.01
N ALA A 66 -12.39 -9.01 -8.41
CA ALA A 66 -12.02 -7.87 -7.56
C ALA A 66 -11.87 -6.58 -8.37
N THR A 67 -11.23 -6.65 -9.54
CA THR A 67 -11.10 -5.51 -10.48
C THR A 67 -12.45 -5.04 -10.98
N GLU A 68 -13.31 -5.96 -11.44
CA GLU A 68 -14.65 -5.64 -11.90
C GLU A 68 -15.52 -5.04 -10.79
N GLY A 69 -15.46 -5.61 -9.58
CA GLY A 69 -16.19 -5.10 -8.41
C GLY A 69 -15.79 -3.67 -8.06
N PHE A 70 -14.50 -3.36 -8.07
CA PHE A 70 -13.98 -2.02 -7.83
C PHE A 70 -14.46 -1.02 -8.89
N GLN A 71 -14.33 -1.37 -10.18
CA GLN A 71 -14.79 -0.52 -11.28
C GLN A 71 -16.29 -0.27 -11.21
N LYS A 72 -17.09 -1.32 -10.95
CA LYS A 72 -18.55 -1.22 -10.82
C LYS A 72 -18.93 -0.28 -9.69
N ALA A 73 -18.34 -0.44 -8.50
CA ALA A 73 -18.64 0.39 -7.34
C ALA A 73 -18.32 1.88 -7.58
N LEU A 74 -17.20 2.18 -8.27
CA LEU A 74 -16.87 3.56 -8.61
C LEU A 74 -17.80 4.13 -9.69
N LYS A 75 -18.15 3.36 -10.72
CA LYS A 75 -19.13 3.80 -11.75
C LYS A 75 -20.51 4.06 -11.16
N GLU A 76 -20.96 3.25 -10.22
CA GLU A 76 -22.23 3.47 -9.53
C GLU A 76 -22.25 4.77 -8.72
N LYS A 77 -21.11 5.18 -8.16
CA LYS A 77 -20.98 6.38 -7.34
C LYS A 77 -20.68 7.65 -8.14
N LEU A 78 -19.87 7.55 -9.18
CA LEU A 78 -19.30 8.69 -9.90
C LEU A 78 -19.88 8.84 -11.32
N GLY A 79 -20.55 7.81 -11.86
CA GLY A 79 -21.08 7.83 -13.22
C GLY A 79 -19.99 8.04 -14.26
N ASP A 80 -20.20 9.03 -15.12
CA ASP A 80 -19.26 9.40 -16.19
C ASP A 80 -18.06 10.21 -15.71
N LYS A 81 -17.97 10.46 -14.38
CA LYS A 81 -16.84 11.20 -13.79
C LYS A 81 -15.68 10.29 -13.41
N VAL A 82 -15.60 9.07 -13.91
CA VAL A 82 -14.49 8.15 -13.68
C VAL A 82 -14.11 7.40 -14.95
N GLU A 83 -12.82 7.38 -15.23
CA GLU A 83 -12.20 6.61 -16.31
C GLU A 83 -11.15 5.66 -15.74
N PHE A 84 -11.00 4.48 -16.37
CA PHE A 84 -10.08 3.45 -15.92
C PHE A 84 -9.08 3.09 -17.00
N ASP A 85 -7.80 3.04 -16.64
CA ASP A 85 -6.74 2.38 -17.43
C ASP A 85 -6.38 1.07 -16.71
N VAL A 86 -6.84 -0.07 -17.22
CA VAL A 86 -6.62 -1.39 -16.64
C VAL A 86 -5.45 -2.05 -17.35
N GLN A 87 -4.43 -2.44 -16.59
CA GLN A 87 -3.22 -3.08 -17.09
C GLN A 87 -2.99 -4.41 -16.35
N ASN A 88 -2.65 -5.46 -17.11
CA ASN A 88 -2.30 -6.78 -16.59
C ASN A 88 -0.78 -6.97 -16.65
N ALA A 89 -0.18 -7.29 -15.51
CA ALA A 89 1.26 -7.51 -15.40
C ALA A 89 1.72 -8.92 -15.82
N GLN A 90 0.78 -9.82 -16.15
CA GLN A 90 1.04 -11.19 -16.64
C GLN A 90 1.89 -12.04 -15.68
N GLY A 91 1.78 -11.79 -14.38
CA GLY A 91 2.53 -12.49 -13.34
C GLY A 91 3.95 -11.96 -13.11
N GLU A 92 4.38 -10.94 -13.84
CA GLU A 92 5.76 -10.46 -13.82
C GLU A 92 5.91 -9.20 -12.96
N GLU A 93 6.83 -9.24 -11.99
CA GLU A 93 7.15 -8.08 -11.12
C GLU A 93 7.62 -6.86 -11.92
N THR A 94 8.47 -7.10 -12.92
CA THR A 94 9.00 -6.04 -13.78
C THR A 94 7.90 -5.32 -14.57
N ASN A 95 6.85 -6.04 -14.95
CA ASN A 95 5.68 -5.44 -15.59
C ASN A 95 4.87 -4.61 -14.61
N CYS A 96 4.69 -5.06 -13.35
CA CYS A 96 4.06 -4.24 -12.30
C CYS A 96 4.79 -2.90 -12.13
N ALA A 97 6.12 -2.91 -12.04
CA ALA A 97 6.94 -1.70 -11.90
C ALA A 97 6.82 -0.77 -13.12
N THR A 98 6.80 -1.35 -14.32
CA THR A 98 6.65 -0.60 -15.57
C THR A 98 5.27 0.08 -15.65
N ILE A 99 4.20 -0.65 -15.31
CA ILE A 99 2.82 -0.14 -15.29
C ILE A 99 2.67 0.95 -14.22
N ALA A 100 3.20 0.73 -13.01
CA ALA A 100 3.17 1.73 -11.94
C ALA A 100 3.86 3.03 -12.38
N THR A 101 5.04 2.94 -13.01
CA THR A 101 5.76 4.09 -13.56
C THR A 101 4.95 4.80 -14.65
N LYS A 102 4.26 4.06 -15.52
CA LYS A 102 3.36 4.64 -16.53
C LYS A 102 2.26 5.46 -15.86
N PHE A 103 1.61 4.94 -14.83
CA PHE A 103 0.54 5.64 -14.13
C PHE A 103 1.02 6.91 -13.41
N VAL A 104 2.21 6.85 -12.80
CA VAL A 104 2.85 8.04 -12.20
C VAL A 104 3.08 9.11 -13.26
N ASN A 105 3.66 8.75 -14.40
CA ASN A 105 3.93 9.70 -15.50
C ASN A 105 2.65 10.25 -16.13
N SER A 106 1.56 9.50 -16.10
CA SER A 106 0.25 9.92 -16.60
C SER A 106 -0.54 10.74 -15.57
N ASN A 107 -0.01 10.93 -14.35
CA ASN A 107 -0.64 11.67 -13.25
C ASN A 107 -2.06 11.19 -12.97
N VAL A 108 -2.27 9.87 -12.84
CA VAL A 108 -3.57 9.32 -12.46
C VAL A 108 -3.97 9.80 -11.06
N ASP A 109 -5.25 9.96 -10.79
CA ASP A 109 -5.76 10.44 -9.51
C ASP A 109 -5.65 9.38 -8.39
N LEU A 110 -5.63 8.09 -8.77
CA LEU A 110 -5.52 6.96 -7.86
C LEU A 110 -4.98 5.74 -8.60
N ILE A 111 -4.19 4.93 -7.91
CA ILE A 111 -3.81 3.58 -8.37
C ILE A 111 -4.57 2.54 -7.54
N MET A 112 -5.32 1.68 -8.21
CA MET A 112 -5.83 0.42 -7.63
C MET A 112 -4.84 -0.68 -7.95
N ALA A 113 -4.30 -1.31 -6.92
CA ALA A 113 -3.30 -2.36 -7.04
C ALA A 113 -3.88 -3.71 -6.58
N ASN A 114 -4.05 -4.63 -7.52
CA ASN A 114 -4.68 -5.93 -7.30
C ASN A 114 -3.61 -7.03 -7.23
N ALA A 115 -3.35 -7.50 -6.05
CA ALA A 115 -2.37 -8.43 -5.52
C ALA A 115 -1.15 -7.74 -4.86
N THR A 116 -0.47 -8.49 -4.01
CA THR A 116 0.66 -8.03 -3.17
C THR A 116 1.76 -7.35 -3.99
N GLN A 117 2.20 -7.97 -5.10
CA GLN A 117 3.28 -7.41 -5.92
C GLN A 117 2.89 -6.11 -6.63
N ALA A 118 1.62 -5.98 -7.03
CA ALA A 118 1.12 -4.73 -7.61
C ALA A 118 1.15 -3.57 -6.60
N VAL A 119 0.83 -3.84 -5.32
CA VAL A 119 0.92 -2.85 -4.23
C VAL A 119 2.37 -2.46 -3.96
N ILE A 120 3.29 -3.42 -3.85
CA ILE A 120 4.72 -3.15 -3.63
C ILE A 120 5.29 -2.27 -4.75
N SER A 121 5.03 -2.63 -6.00
CA SER A 121 5.50 -1.87 -7.17
C SER A 121 4.92 -0.46 -7.22
N SER A 122 3.63 -0.31 -6.91
CA SER A 122 2.96 1.00 -6.87
C SER A 122 3.53 1.89 -5.76
N ALA A 123 3.69 1.35 -4.55
CA ALA A 123 4.25 2.08 -3.41
C ALA A 123 5.72 2.47 -3.61
N THR A 124 6.47 1.66 -4.37
CA THR A 124 7.85 1.99 -4.76
C THR A 124 7.90 3.12 -5.80
N ALA A 125 6.92 3.18 -6.69
CA ALA A 125 6.88 4.17 -7.77
C ALA A 125 6.43 5.57 -7.31
N THR A 126 5.60 5.68 -6.26
CA THR A 126 5.07 6.97 -5.80
C THR A 126 4.73 6.98 -4.31
N SER A 127 5.00 8.13 -3.67
CA SER A 127 4.52 8.46 -2.32
C SER A 127 3.35 9.45 -2.33
N ASP A 128 2.96 9.97 -3.48
CA ASP A 128 2.02 11.09 -3.61
C ASP A 128 0.66 10.64 -4.13
N ILE A 129 0.63 9.75 -5.14
CA ILE A 129 -0.62 9.23 -5.68
C ILE A 129 -1.21 8.23 -4.67
N PRO A 130 -2.49 8.38 -4.26
CA PRO A 130 -3.17 7.40 -3.41
C PRO A 130 -3.17 6.01 -4.05
N ILE A 131 -2.90 4.98 -3.24
CA ILE A 131 -2.89 3.59 -3.65
C ILE A 131 -3.91 2.82 -2.81
N VAL A 132 -4.85 2.16 -3.48
CA VAL A 132 -5.82 1.25 -2.86
C VAL A 132 -5.51 -0.16 -3.29
N GLY A 133 -5.07 -0.99 -2.33
CA GLY A 133 -4.78 -2.39 -2.58
C GLY A 133 -5.98 -3.30 -2.33
N THR A 134 -6.06 -4.38 -3.07
CA THR A 134 -6.95 -5.52 -2.82
C THR A 134 -6.25 -6.82 -3.14
N SER A 135 -6.78 -7.96 -2.66
CA SER A 135 -6.14 -9.28 -2.83
C SER A 135 -4.71 -9.29 -2.26
N VAL A 136 -4.53 -8.68 -1.11
CA VAL A 136 -3.24 -8.54 -0.43
C VAL A 136 -3.28 -9.26 0.90
N THR A 137 -2.34 -10.17 1.10
CA THR A 137 -2.28 -10.99 2.30
C THR A 137 -1.99 -10.14 3.55
N ASP A 138 -0.92 -9.36 3.54
CA ASP A 138 -0.54 -8.51 4.67
C ASP A 138 0.28 -7.30 4.19
N TYR A 139 -0.17 -6.09 4.53
CA TYR A 139 0.47 -4.85 4.10
C TYR A 139 1.72 -4.51 4.91
N VAL A 140 1.80 -4.95 6.16
CA VAL A 140 2.96 -4.67 7.03
C VAL A 140 4.18 -5.44 6.55
N THR A 141 4.01 -6.72 6.22
CA THR A 141 5.10 -7.57 5.71
C THR A 141 5.64 -7.12 4.36
N THR A 142 4.82 -6.43 3.56
CA THR A 142 5.29 -5.81 2.30
C THR A 142 6.13 -4.55 2.53
N GLY A 143 6.15 -4.02 3.75
CA GLY A 143 6.81 -2.75 4.07
C GLY A 143 6.11 -1.50 3.52
N THR A 144 4.90 -1.65 2.97
CA THR A 144 4.17 -0.53 2.34
C THR A 144 3.38 0.32 3.33
N VAL A 145 3.09 -0.23 4.52
CA VAL A 145 2.42 0.50 5.60
C VAL A 145 3.13 0.29 6.94
N LYS A 146 2.96 1.21 7.87
CA LYS A 146 3.54 1.09 9.22
C LYS A 146 2.77 0.09 10.10
N SER A 147 1.45 0.08 9.99
CA SER A 147 0.55 -0.89 10.60
C SER A 147 -0.76 -0.93 9.81
N ASN A 148 -1.53 -2.02 9.96
CA ASN A 148 -2.83 -2.13 9.31
C ASN A 148 -3.85 -1.12 9.85
N ASP A 149 -3.79 -0.77 11.16
CA ASP A 149 -4.69 0.19 11.78
C ASP A 149 -4.33 1.65 11.46
N ALA A 150 -3.03 1.93 11.22
CA ALA A 150 -2.53 3.27 10.92
C ALA A 150 -1.45 3.18 9.81
N PRO A 151 -1.85 3.07 8.55
CA PRO A 151 -0.93 2.89 7.42
C PRO A 151 0.18 3.94 7.35
N GLY A 152 -0.15 5.21 7.57
CA GLY A 152 0.82 6.30 7.74
C GLY A 152 1.49 6.79 6.46
N GLY A 153 1.00 6.39 5.30
CA GLY A 153 1.47 6.78 3.97
C GLY A 153 0.31 6.92 2.98
N ASN A 154 0.61 6.80 1.69
CA ASN A 154 -0.36 6.89 0.60
C ASN A 154 -1.01 5.53 0.25
N VAL A 155 -0.70 4.45 0.96
CA VAL A 155 -1.24 3.10 0.73
C VAL A 155 -2.30 2.76 1.75
N THR A 156 -3.43 2.23 1.29
CA THR A 156 -4.49 1.61 2.09
C THR A 156 -5.14 0.48 1.28
N GLY A 157 -6.03 -0.30 1.89
CA GLY A 157 -6.73 -1.37 1.15
C GLY A 157 -7.40 -2.40 2.04
N THR A 158 -7.71 -3.55 1.45
CA THR A 158 -8.31 -4.70 2.12
C THR A 158 -7.33 -5.87 2.13
N SER A 159 -7.24 -6.59 3.27
CA SER A 159 -6.47 -7.82 3.39
C SER A 159 -7.35 -9.03 3.14
N ASP A 160 -6.78 -10.05 2.49
CA ASP A 160 -7.37 -11.36 2.27
C ASP A 160 -6.64 -12.48 3.05
N LEU A 161 -5.87 -12.11 4.08
CA LEU A 161 -5.14 -13.07 4.89
C LEU A 161 -6.08 -14.16 5.43
N ALA A 162 -5.82 -15.39 5.00
CA ALA A 162 -6.57 -16.54 5.46
C ALA A 162 -6.27 -16.86 6.95
N PRO A 163 -7.23 -17.39 7.71
CA PRO A 163 -7.02 -17.80 9.10
C PRO A 163 -6.19 -19.09 9.15
N ILE A 164 -4.87 -18.98 9.04
CA ILE A 164 -3.94 -20.12 8.90
C ILE A 164 -3.96 -21.04 10.13
N ASP A 165 -4.19 -20.50 11.32
CA ASP A 165 -4.42 -21.26 12.55
C ASP A 165 -5.61 -22.23 12.40
N GLN A 166 -6.74 -21.74 11.90
CA GLN A 166 -7.93 -22.57 11.67
C GLN A 166 -7.72 -23.60 10.54
N GLN A 167 -6.88 -23.27 9.54
CA GLN A 167 -6.51 -24.23 8.50
C GLN A 167 -5.69 -25.39 9.08
N VAL A 168 -4.76 -25.13 10.01
CA VAL A 168 -4.01 -26.18 10.72
C VAL A 168 -4.93 -26.99 11.63
N GLU A 169 -5.88 -26.35 12.33
CA GLU A 169 -6.90 -27.09 13.10
C GLU A 169 -7.76 -28.00 12.21
N LEU A 170 -8.15 -27.50 11.03
CA LEU A 170 -8.90 -28.30 10.06
C LEU A 170 -8.07 -29.48 9.55
N LEU A 171 -6.80 -29.29 9.24
CA LEU A 171 -5.88 -30.36 8.86
C LEU A 171 -5.85 -31.46 9.94
N GLN A 172 -5.73 -31.11 11.21
CA GLN A 172 -5.72 -32.08 12.32
C GLN A 172 -7.05 -32.86 12.43
N LYS A 173 -8.18 -32.22 12.12
CA LYS A 173 -9.49 -32.89 12.09
C LYS A 173 -9.62 -33.86 10.91
N LEU A 174 -9.07 -33.49 9.74
CA LEU A 174 -9.13 -34.32 8.54
C LEU A 174 -8.11 -35.44 8.54
N VAL A 175 -6.92 -35.21 9.11
CA VAL A 175 -5.80 -36.15 9.17
C VAL A 175 -5.25 -36.20 10.60
N PRO A 176 -5.96 -36.81 11.56
CA PRO A 176 -5.63 -36.75 13.00
C PRO A 176 -4.27 -37.37 13.34
N ASP A 177 -3.79 -38.31 12.53
CA ASP A 177 -2.51 -39.00 12.74
C ASP A 177 -1.32 -38.34 12.00
N ALA A 178 -1.51 -37.15 11.42
CA ALA A 178 -0.46 -36.43 10.72
C ALA A 178 0.71 -36.12 11.66
N LYS A 179 1.92 -36.58 11.30
CA LYS A 179 3.18 -36.30 12.02
C LYS A 179 4.10 -35.36 11.22
N ASN A 180 3.98 -35.42 9.90
CA ASN A 180 4.82 -34.65 8.99
C ASN A 180 3.93 -33.99 7.94
N VAL A 181 4.16 -32.70 7.70
CA VAL A 181 3.44 -31.91 6.68
C VAL A 181 4.44 -31.21 5.79
N GLY A 182 4.27 -31.35 4.49
CA GLY A 182 5.01 -30.57 3.49
C GLY A 182 4.28 -29.26 3.19
N ILE A 183 4.99 -28.12 3.21
CA ILE A 183 4.49 -26.83 2.81
C ILE A 183 5.17 -26.45 1.50
N LEU A 184 4.42 -26.49 0.39
CA LEU A 184 4.90 -26.04 -0.91
C LEU A 184 4.44 -24.61 -1.17
N TYR A 185 5.36 -23.73 -1.51
CA TYR A 185 5.05 -22.32 -1.79
C TYR A 185 5.98 -21.69 -2.82
N CYS A 186 5.54 -20.56 -3.41
CA CYS A 186 6.35 -19.78 -4.33
C CYS A 186 7.32 -18.89 -3.54
N SER A 187 8.63 -19.12 -3.70
CA SER A 187 9.67 -18.35 -3.00
C SER A 187 9.88 -16.94 -3.56
N ALA A 188 9.39 -16.66 -4.77
CA ALA A 188 9.45 -15.34 -5.39
C ALA A 188 8.36 -14.38 -4.89
N GLU A 189 7.36 -14.88 -4.14
CA GLU A 189 6.22 -14.10 -3.68
C GLU A 189 6.27 -13.86 -2.16
N ALA A 190 6.35 -12.60 -1.74
CA ALA A 190 6.44 -12.22 -0.33
C ALA A 190 5.24 -12.72 0.51
N ASN A 191 4.02 -12.69 -0.04
CA ASN A 191 2.82 -13.23 0.58
C ASN A 191 2.88 -14.73 0.78
N SER A 192 3.41 -15.48 -0.19
CA SER A 192 3.59 -16.94 -0.10
C SER A 192 4.61 -17.31 0.99
N VAL A 193 5.74 -16.61 1.05
CA VAL A 193 6.74 -16.76 2.11
C VAL A 193 6.13 -16.52 3.49
N TYR A 194 5.43 -15.40 3.67
CA TYR A 194 4.77 -15.06 4.94
C TYR A 194 3.78 -16.14 5.39
N GLN A 195 2.89 -16.59 4.49
CA GLN A 195 1.91 -17.62 4.82
C GLN A 195 2.56 -18.96 5.16
N ALA A 196 3.62 -19.35 4.45
CA ALA A 196 4.37 -20.58 4.74
C ALA A 196 5.04 -20.53 6.13
N GLU A 197 5.62 -19.39 6.52
CA GLU A 197 6.19 -19.19 7.85
C GLU A 197 5.12 -19.28 8.96
N GLN A 198 3.94 -18.67 8.74
CA GLN A 198 2.84 -18.79 9.70
C GLN A 198 2.35 -20.23 9.81
N ALA A 199 2.15 -20.92 8.69
CA ALA A 199 1.73 -22.32 8.66
C ALA A 199 2.75 -23.22 9.40
N GLN A 200 4.04 -23.02 9.19
CA GLN A 200 5.09 -23.73 9.90
C GLN A 200 4.98 -23.54 11.42
N LYS A 201 4.84 -22.29 11.89
CA LYS A 201 4.69 -21.98 13.33
C LYS A 201 3.48 -22.65 13.95
N TYR A 202 2.34 -22.66 13.27
CA TYR A 202 1.13 -23.30 13.80
C TYR A 202 1.22 -24.83 13.79
N LEU A 203 1.84 -25.45 12.78
CA LEU A 203 2.09 -26.88 12.72
C LEU A 203 3.05 -27.33 13.84
N GLU A 204 4.16 -26.62 14.04
CA GLU A 204 5.11 -26.89 15.11
C GLU A 204 4.46 -26.78 16.50
N LYS A 205 3.63 -25.73 16.71
CA LYS A 205 2.84 -25.57 17.95
C LYS A 205 1.86 -26.72 18.17
N ALA A 206 1.35 -27.31 17.08
CA ALA A 206 0.48 -28.49 17.13
C ALA A 206 1.25 -29.82 17.28
N GLY A 207 2.58 -29.80 17.38
CA GLY A 207 3.43 -30.98 17.51
C GLY A 207 3.63 -31.73 16.18
N ILE A 208 3.39 -31.08 15.06
CA ILE A 208 3.53 -31.63 13.70
C ILE A 208 4.84 -31.11 13.09
N THR A 209 5.67 -31.99 12.57
CA THR A 209 6.89 -31.61 11.86
C THR A 209 6.52 -31.00 10.53
N ALA A 210 6.91 -29.74 10.28
CA ALA A 210 6.73 -29.06 9.02
C ALA A 210 8.04 -29.08 8.21
N LYS A 211 7.95 -29.39 6.92
CA LYS A 211 9.05 -29.27 5.97
C LYS A 211 8.62 -28.40 4.81
N THR A 212 9.41 -27.35 4.54
CA THR A 212 9.14 -26.42 3.45
C THR A 212 9.76 -26.89 2.14
N TYR A 213 9.03 -26.65 1.06
CA TYR A 213 9.43 -26.92 -0.32
C TYR A 213 9.14 -25.66 -1.14
N THR A 214 10.12 -25.20 -1.90
CA THR A 214 10.00 -23.94 -2.66
C THR A 214 10.07 -24.19 -4.16
N ALA A 215 9.22 -23.51 -4.88
CA ALA A 215 9.30 -23.36 -6.33
C ALA A 215 9.40 -21.86 -6.64
N ALA A 216 10.24 -21.46 -7.58
CA ALA A 216 10.31 -20.06 -8.01
C ALA A 216 9.15 -19.72 -8.94
N ASP A 217 8.75 -20.69 -9.76
CA ASP A 217 7.60 -20.63 -10.68
C ASP A 217 6.97 -22.02 -10.87
N SER A 218 5.96 -22.10 -11.73
CA SER A 218 5.21 -23.34 -11.99
C SER A 218 6.05 -24.45 -12.66
N ASN A 219 7.16 -24.12 -13.32
CA ASN A 219 8.02 -25.09 -13.99
C ASN A 219 8.82 -25.93 -12.99
N ASP A 220 9.10 -25.38 -11.82
CA ASP A 220 9.87 -26.02 -10.76
C ASP A 220 9.05 -27.07 -9.98
N ILE A 221 7.71 -26.94 -9.98
CA ILE A 221 6.82 -27.72 -9.10
C ILE A 221 7.06 -29.22 -9.26
N GLN A 222 7.20 -29.72 -10.48
CA GLN A 222 7.38 -31.17 -10.73
C GLN A 222 8.67 -31.72 -10.13
N GLN A 223 9.75 -30.95 -10.15
CA GLN A 223 11.02 -31.35 -9.54
C GLN A 223 10.96 -31.38 -8.00
N VAL A 224 10.19 -30.46 -7.45
CA VAL A 224 10.09 -30.27 -6.00
C VAL A 224 9.23 -31.34 -5.33
N VAL A 225 8.22 -31.89 -6.04
CA VAL A 225 7.26 -32.87 -5.49
C VAL A 225 7.60 -34.33 -5.84
N THR A 226 8.66 -34.59 -6.62
CA THR A 226 9.15 -35.93 -6.94
C THR A 226 10.36 -36.30 -6.09
#